data_e2b4ff33728d80d2d628a4aeee300c85
#
_entry.id   e2b4ff33728d80d2d628a4aeee300c85
#
_cell.length_a   1.000
_cell.length_b   1.000
_cell.length_c   1.000
_cell.angle_alpha   90.00
_cell.angle_beta   90.00
_cell.angle_gamma   90.00
#
_symmetry.space_group_name_H-M   'P 1'
#
loop_
_entity.id
_entity.type
_entity.pdbx_description
1 polymer ?
#
loop_
_entity_poly.entity_id
_entity_poly.type
_entity_poly.pdbx_seq_one_letter_code
_entity_poly.pdbx_strand_id
1 'polypeptide(L)'
;MKKLQETNYDVMIIDPVLPCGELVAELLAVPFVLTLRVSMGGMKEKHCGKLPSPPSYVPVQMVGLTDQMTFLESVKNTMLSVFFDLWIQDYDIHFWDQFYSEALGRPTTLCETLGKAEIWLIRTYWDFEFPRPYLPNFEFVGGLHCKPAKPLPKEIEEFVQSSGKDGIVVFSLGSIIQNLTEEKGNLIASALAQIPQKFLVIIDKIGAAVEVNMHTMTSADLLKALRTVINDPSYKENVMRLSRIHHDQPVKPLDRAVFWIEFVMRHKGAKHLRPAAHNLTWVQYHSLDVIVFLLACAASAIFLITKCCLFSCRKFGKTGKRKKRE
;
A
#
# COMPACT_ATOMS: atom_id res chain seq x y z
N MET A 1 13.36 20.28 20.26
CA MET A 1 13.68 19.11 21.11
C MET A 1 13.53 19.41 22.60
N LYS A 2 14.25 20.37 23.24
CA LYS A 2 14.16 20.62 24.70
C LYS A 2 12.71 20.68 25.21
N LYS A 3 11.86 21.51 24.61
CA LYS A 3 10.46 21.65 25.01
C LYS A 3 9.64 20.34 24.91
N LEU A 4 9.97 19.48 23.94
CA LEU A 4 9.33 18.16 23.78
C LEU A 4 9.82 17.16 24.83
N GLN A 5 11.11 17.25 25.22
CA GLN A 5 11.70 16.40 26.26
C GLN A 5 11.21 16.72 27.67
N GLU A 6 10.77 17.97 27.89
CA GLU A 6 10.19 18.42 29.17
C GLU A 6 8.75 17.94 29.38
N THR A 7 8.09 17.46 28.31
CA THR A 7 6.71 16.99 28.33
C THR A 7 6.69 15.46 28.25
N ASN A 8 5.98 14.82 29.14
CA ASN A 8 5.79 13.37 29.11
C ASN A 8 4.68 13.01 28.10
N TYR A 9 5.01 12.23 27.09
CA TYR A 9 4.07 11.68 26.12
C TYR A 9 3.95 10.17 26.30
N ASP A 10 2.74 9.65 26.20
CA ASP A 10 2.45 8.21 26.28
C ASP A 10 2.54 7.51 24.92
N VAL A 11 2.25 8.23 23.84
CA VAL A 11 2.28 7.73 22.46
C VAL A 11 2.40 8.89 21.48
N MET A 12 3.07 8.66 20.35
CA MET A 12 3.05 9.56 19.20
C MET A 12 2.20 8.99 18.07
N ILE A 13 1.41 9.83 17.42
CA ILE A 13 0.68 9.48 16.19
C ILE A 13 1.37 10.20 15.04
N ILE A 14 1.80 9.45 14.03
CA ILE A 14 2.67 9.94 12.96
C ILE A 14 2.06 9.61 11.61
N ASP A 15 2.01 10.58 10.70
CA ASP A 15 1.77 10.33 9.27
C ASP A 15 3.12 10.08 8.59
N PRO A 16 3.43 8.85 8.14
CA PRO A 16 4.75 8.51 7.60
C PRO A 16 4.98 9.00 6.17
N VAL A 17 4.06 9.77 5.59
CA VAL A 17 4.24 10.37 4.26
C VAL A 17 5.48 11.27 4.27
N LEU A 18 5.67 12.04 5.35
CA LEU A 18 6.88 12.81 5.58
C LEU A 18 7.77 12.08 6.61
N PRO A 19 9.07 11.93 6.32
CA PRO A 19 10.02 11.34 7.27
C PRO A 19 10.25 12.23 8.49
N CYS A 20 10.94 11.70 9.49
CA CYS A 20 11.38 12.32 10.76
C CYS A 20 10.38 12.27 11.93
N GLY A 21 9.10 11.97 11.75
CA GLY A 21 8.18 11.80 12.88
C GLY A 21 8.62 10.66 13.81
N GLU A 22 8.92 9.51 13.24
CA GLU A 22 9.42 8.32 13.94
C GLU A 22 10.83 8.53 14.53
N LEU A 23 11.65 9.35 13.91
CA LEU A 23 12.94 9.75 14.45
C LEU A 23 12.77 10.57 15.76
N VAL A 24 11.80 11.48 15.78
CA VAL A 24 11.46 12.24 17.00
C VAL A 24 10.94 11.30 18.09
N ALA A 25 10.09 10.33 17.75
CA ALA A 25 9.60 9.34 18.70
C ALA A 25 10.74 8.51 19.30
N GLU A 26 11.69 8.08 18.49
CA GLU A 26 12.89 7.35 18.92
C GLU A 26 13.76 8.19 19.86
N LEU A 27 14.02 9.47 19.52
CA LEU A 27 14.80 10.40 20.34
C LEU A 27 14.12 10.71 21.68
N LEU A 28 12.80 10.62 21.75
CA LEU A 28 12.02 10.82 22.99
C LEU A 28 11.78 9.50 23.74
N ALA A 29 12.17 8.36 23.17
CA ALA A 29 11.86 7.02 23.69
C ALA A 29 10.34 6.80 23.93
N VAL A 30 9.50 7.33 23.05
CA VAL A 30 8.03 7.24 23.11
C VAL A 30 7.55 6.24 22.08
N PRO A 31 6.66 5.28 22.41
CA PRO A 31 6.07 4.39 21.43
C PRO A 31 5.22 5.18 20.44
N PHE A 32 5.14 4.71 19.19
CA PHE A 32 4.40 5.43 18.17
C PHE A 32 3.50 4.53 17.33
N VAL A 33 2.45 5.14 16.82
CA VAL A 33 1.46 4.56 15.92
C VAL A 33 1.50 5.35 14.61
N LEU A 34 1.54 4.62 13.48
CA LEU A 34 1.48 5.23 12.17
C LEU A 34 0.04 5.35 11.68
N THR A 35 -0.26 6.44 10.97
CA THR A 35 -1.55 6.64 10.33
C THR A 35 -1.37 7.02 8.86
N LEU A 36 -1.77 6.13 7.94
CA LEU A 36 -1.66 6.32 6.50
C LEU A 36 -3.02 6.63 5.89
N ARG A 37 -3.06 7.50 4.89
CA ARG A 37 -4.32 7.87 4.19
C ARG A 37 -4.91 6.72 3.40
N VAL A 38 -4.06 5.99 2.72
CA VAL A 38 -4.37 4.78 1.94
C VAL A 38 -3.19 3.84 2.10
N SER A 39 -3.37 2.57 1.81
CA SER A 39 -2.24 1.70 1.64
C SER A 39 -1.55 2.09 0.34
N MET A 40 -0.44 2.78 0.43
CA MET A 40 0.34 3.25 -0.73
C MET A 40 1.00 2.09 -1.51
N GLY A 41 0.50 0.86 -1.35
CA GLY A 41 0.88 -0.36 -2.09
C GLY A 41 2.27 -0.80 -1.88
N GLY A 42 2.89 -0.35 -0.85
CA GLY A 42 3.96 -1.13 -0.49
C GLY A 42 5.33 -0.55 -0.39
N MET A 43 5.56 0.72 -0.60
CA MET A 43 6.92 1.19 -0.40
C MET A 43 7.30 1.10 1.07
N LYS A 44 6.64 1.84 1.93
CA LYS A 44 6.94 1.86 3.38
C LYS A 44 6.40 0.64 4.09
N GLU A 45 5.18 0.21 3.77
CA GLU A 45 4.56 -0.96 4.38
C GLU A 45 5.30 -2.26 4.03
N LYS A 46 5.72 -2.43 2.76
CA LYS A 46 6.47 -3.61 2.30
C LYS A 46 7.89 -3.63 2.85
N HIS A 47 8.64 -2.54 2.66
CA HIS A 47 10.08 -2.51 3.00
C HIS A 47 10.31 -2.27 4.49
N CYS A 48 9.60 -1.30 5.08
CA CYS A 48 9.78 -0.94 6.48
C CYS A 48 8.82 -1.69 7.41
N GLY A 49 7.54 -1.87 7.01
CA GLY A 49 6.54 -2.61 7.78
C GLY A 49 6.57 -4.13 7.59
N LYS A 50 7.34 -4.62 6.61
CA LYS A 50 7.44 -6.04 6.24
C LYS A 50 6.12 -6.68 5.81
N LEU A 51 5.21 -5.86 5.26
CA LEU A 51 3.93 -6.33 4.73
C LEU A 51 4.16 -7.20 3.48
N PRO A 52 3.67 -8.44 3.43
CA PRO A 52 3.84 -9.29 2.26
C PRO A 52 3.11 -8.73 1.03
N SER A 53 3.79 -8.69 -0.11
CA SER A 53 3.23 -8.20 -1.37
C SER A 53 3.59 -9.15 -2.52
N PRO A 54 2.96 -10.35 -2.60
CA PRO A 54 3.23 -11.31 -3.68
C PRO A 54 2.82 -10.73 -5.03
N PRO A 55 3.75 -10.58 -5.99
CA PRO A 55 3.47 -9.90 -7.26
C PRO A 55 2.55 -10.68 -8.19
N SER A 56 2.21 -11.93 -7.86
CA SER A 56 1.30 -12.76 -8.63
C SER A 56 -0.16 -12.28 -8.59
N TYR A 57 -0.57 -11.55 -7.53
CA TYR A 57 -1.94 -11.04 -7.37
C TYR A 57 -2.02 -9.71 -6.60
N VAL A 58 -0.91 -9.20 -6.07
CA VAL A 58 -0.88 -7.85 -5.48
C VAL A 58 -0.31 -6.89 -6.53
N PRO A 59 -1.12 -6.01 -7.10
CA PRO A 59 -0.66 -5.09 -8.14
C PRO A 59 0.28 -4.04 -7.56
N VAL A 60 1.33 -3.75 -8.30
CA VAL A 60 2.18 -2.58 -8.04
C VAL A 60 1.34 -1.33 -8.25
N GLN A 61 1.48 -0.38 -7.37
CA GLN A 61 0.71 0.87 -7.44
C GLN A 61 1.05 1.72 -8.66
N MET A 62 0.10 2.57 -9.05
CA MET A 62 0.22 3.55 -10.13
C MET A 62 0.43 2.97 -11.54
N VAL A 63 0.31 1.65 -11.72
CA VAL A 63 0.50 1.03 -13.03
C VAL A 63 -0.79 0.55 -13.72
N GLY A 64 -1.94 0.83 -13.09
CA GLY A 64 -3.26 0.51 -13.65
C GLY A 64 -3.58 -0.98 -13.73
N LEU A 65 -2.92 -1.83 -12.93
CA LEU A 65 -3.20 -3.26 -12.84
C LEU A 65 -4.18 -3.56 -11.69
N THR A 66 -4.88 -4.70 -11.80
CA THR A 66 -5.80 -5.20 -10.76
C THR A 66 -5.24 -6.49 -10.15
N ASP A 67 -5.89 -7.03 -9.13
CA ASP A 67 -5.58 -8.34 -8.54
C ASP A 67 -5.87 -9.52 -9.48
N GLN A 68 -6.66 -9.30 -10.54
CA GLN A 68 -6.94 -10.26 -11.60
C GLN A 68 -6.10 -9.91 -12.83
N MET A 69 -4.93 -10.54 -12.92
CA MET A 69 -3.96 -10.28 -13.99
C MET A 69 -3.90 -11.43 -14.99
N THR A 70 -3.83 -11.11 -16.27
CA THR A 70 -3.39 -12.04 -17.30
C THR A 70 -1.93 -12.40 -17.10
N PHE A 71 -1.44 -13.44 -17.77
CA PHE A 71 -0.02 -13.85 -17.67
C PHE A 71 0.94 -12.70 -18.00
N LEU A 72 0.69 -11.93 -19.07
CA LEU A 72 1.55 -10.82 -19.46
C LEU A 72 1.49 -9.66 -18.47
N GLU A 73 0.34 -9.38 -17.89
CA GLU A 73 0.19 -8.39 -16.82
C GLU A 73 0.92 -8.84 -15.55
N SER A 74 0.84 -10.12 -15.20
CA SER A 74 1.60 -10.69 -14.08
C SER A 74 3.12 -10.59 -14.29
N VAL A 75 3.60 -10.86 -15.50
CA VAL A 75 5.01 -10.63 -15.87
C VAL A 75 5.37 -9.15 -15.70
N LYS A 76 4.57 -8.23 -16.27
CA LYS A 76 4.76 -6.78 -16.12
C LYS A 76 4.78 -6.38 -14.65
N ASN A 77 3.82 -6.84 -13.85
CA ASN A 77 3.73 -6.55 -12.43
C ASN A 77 4.96 -7.02 -11.66
N THR A 78 5.42 -8.25 -11.93
CA THR A 78 6.63 -8.81 -11.31
C THR A 78 7.87 -7.99 -11.63
N MET A 79 8.07 -7.65 -12.92
CA MET A 79 9.22 -6.83 -13.35
C MET A 79 9.19 -5.44 -12.69
N LEU A 80 8.01 -4.80 -12.63
CA LEU A 80 7.87 -3.50 -11.99
C LEU A 80 8.05 -3.60 -10.47
N SER A 81 7.57 -4.67 -9.83
CA SER A 81 7.81 -4.89 -8.40
C SER A 81 9.30 -4.96 -8.09
N VAL A 82 10.06 -5.76 -8.86
CA VAL A 82 11.53 -5.86 -8.70
C VAL A 82 12.20 -4.52 -9.00
N PHE A 83 11.79 -3.82 -10.05
CA PHE A 83 12.34 -2.51 -10.39
C PHE A 83 12.13 -1.50 -9.27
N PHE A 84 10.91 -1.38 -8.73
CA PHE A 84 10.63 -0.47 -7.63
C PHE A 84 11.32 -0.90 -6.32
N ASP A 85 11.43 -2.19 -6.06
CA ASP A 85 12.16 -2.70 -4.89
C ASP A 85 13.62 -2.26 -4.92
N LEU A 86 14.28 -2.38 -6.07
CA LEU A 86 15.68 -1.94 -6.24
C LEU A 86 15.80 -0.42 -6.23
N TRP A 87 14.94 0.28 -6.95
CA TRP A 87 14.99 1.75 -7.06
C TRP A 87 14.79 2.44 -5.71
N ILE A 88 13.85 1.93 -4.89
CA ILE A 88 13.57 2.50 -3.58
C ILE A 88 14.69 2.24 -2.59
N GLN A 89 15.26 1.03 -2.61
CA GLN A 89 16.38 0.70 -1.75
C GLN A 89 17.60 1.59 -2.04
N ASP A 90 17.88 1.86 -3.32
CA ASP A 90 19.07 2.64 -3.69
C ASP A 90 18.88 4.16 -3.59
N TYR A 91 17.70 4.70 -3.87
CA TYR A 91 17.54 6.14 -4.08
C TYR A 91 16.87 6.89 -2.92
N ASP A 92 15.79 6.35 -2.36
CA ASP A 92 15.00 7.06 -1.35
C ASP A 92 15.44 6.71 0.07
N ILE A 93 15.72 5.46 0.32
CA ILE A 93 16.03 4.95 1.66
C ILE A 93 17.45 5.34 2.06
N HIS A 94 18.45 5.15 1.22
CA HIS A 94 19.85 5.46 1.55
C HIS A 94 20.13 6.95 1.79
N PHE A 95 19.40 7.84 1.12
CA PHE A 95 19.51 9.27 1.36
C PHE A 95 19.16 9.61 2.81
N TRP A 96 18.15 8.98 3.38
CA TRP A 96 17.72 9.20 4.75
C TRP A 96 18.56 8.44 5.78
N ASP A 97 19.13 7.32 5.45
CA ASP A 97 19.86 6.44 6.37
C ASP A 97 21.06 7.16 7.02
N GLN A 98 21.78 7.97 6.24
CA GLN A 98 22.88 8.78 6.78
C GLN A 98 22.36 9.80 7.79
N PHE A 99 21.31 10.54 7.44
CA PHE A 99 20.70 11.53 8.32
C PHE A 99 20.17 10.91 9.63
N TYR A 100 19.51 9.76 9.54
CA TYR A 100 19.02 9.05 10.73
C TYR A 100 20.15 8.53 11.60
N SER A 101 21.21 8.02 11.01
CA SER A 101 22.40 7.56 11.74
C SER A 101 23.10 8.70 12.48
N GLU A 102 23.26 9.84 11.82
CA GLU A 102 23.82 11.05 12.43
C GLU A 102 22.96 11.58 13.57
N ALA A 103 21.64 11.66 13.38
CA ALA A 103 20.69 12.17 14.37
C ALA A 103 20.60 11.28 15.61
N LEU A 104 20.71 9.96 15.46
CA LEU A 104 20.66 8.99 16.57
C LEU A 104 22.02 8.64 17.15
N GLY A 105 23.12 9.08 16.53
CA GLY A 105 24.50 8.81 16.98
C GLY A 105 24.89 7.33 16.88
N ARG A 106 24.20 6.53 16.05
CA ARG A 106 24.45 5.12 15.81
C ARG A 106 24.03 4.71 14.40
N PRO A 107 24.66 3.71 13.79
CA PRO A 107 24.21 3.18 12.50
C PRO A 107 22.75 2.74 12.60
N THR A 108 21.92 3.26 11.70
CA THR A 108 20.51 2.89 11.58
C THR A 108 19.97 3.26 10.19
N THR A 109 18.80 2.76 9.86
CA THR A 109 18.12 3.08 8.60
C THR A 109 16.75 3.69 8.88
N LEU A 110 16.21 4.42 7.89
CA LEU A 110 14.83 4.89 7.91
C LEU A 110 13.86 3.72 8.17
N CYS A 111 14.03 2.61 7.46
CA CYS A 111 13.16 1.45 7.60
C CYS A 111 13.31 0.73 8.94
N GLU A 112 14.51 0.71 9.53
CA GLU A 112 14.69 0.18 10.88
C GLU A 112 13.90 1.00 11.90
N THR A 113 13.97 2.32 11.80
CA THR A 113 13.27 3.23 12.70
C THR A 113 11.75 3.19 12.48
N LEU A 114 11.30 3.32 11.23
CA LEU A 114 9.87 3.28 10.87
C LEU A 114 9.24 1.92 11.20
N GLY A 115 9.98 0.83 11.01
CA GLY A 115 9.56 -0.52 11.35
C GLY A 115 9.38 -0.78 12.86
N LYS A 116 9.75 0.15 13.74
CA LYS A 116 9.45 0.09 15.18
C LYS A 116 8.03 0.53 15.51
N ALA A 117 7.27 1.01 14.54
CA ALA A 117 5.86 1.35 14.73
C ALA A 117 5.11 0.20 15.40
N GLU A 118 4.38 0.52 16.45
CA GLU A 118 3.63 -0.47 17.22
C GLU A 118 2.40 -0.92 16.43
N ILE A 119 1.66 0.02 15.84
CA ILE A 119 0.47 -0.22 15.02
C ILE A 119 0.52 0.67 13.77
N TRP A 120 0.07 0.14 12.65
CA TRP A 120 -0.13 0.82 11.38
C TRP A 120 -1.64 1.00 11.14
N LEU A 121 -2.17 2.19 11.33
CA LEU A 121 -3.57 2.52 11.07
C LEU A 121 -3.74 3.01 9.64
N ILE A 122 -4.39 2.23 8.81
CA ILE A 122 -4.60 2.53 7.39
C ILE A 122 -6.03 3.07 7.21
N ARG A 123 -6.15 4.32 6.73
CA ARG A 123 -7.45 5.02 6.57
C ARG A 123 -8.17 4.63 5.28
N THR A 124 -8.31 3.33 5.06
CA THR A 124 -9.04 2.69 3.96
C THR A 124 -9.73 1.42 4.47
N TYR A 125 -10.39 0.67 3.61
CA TYR A 125 -11.03 -0.60 3.95
C TYR A 125 -11.09 -1.54 2.75
N TRP A 126 -11.51 -2.79 2.93
CA TRP A 126 -11.57 -3.85 1.92
C TRP A 126 -12.57 -3.61 0.78
N ASP A 127 -13.46 -2.66 0.90
CA ASP A 127 -14.32 -2.19 -0.18
C ASP A 127 -13.59 -1.35 -1.23
N PHE A 128 -12.38 -0.86 -0.88
CA PHE A 128 -11.54 -0.03 -1.73
C PHE A 128 -10.18 -0.66 -2.07
N GLU A 129 -9.59 -1.42 -1.15
CA GLU A 129 -8.29 -2.07 -1.34
C GLU A 129 -8.42 -3.44 -2.01
N PHE A 130 -7.46 -3.82 -2.84
CA PHE A 130 -7.36 -5.18 -3.35
C PHE A 130 -7.02 -6.15 -2.21
N PRO A 131 -7.66 -7.34 -2.16
CA PRO A 131 -7.36 -8.36 -1.17
C PRO A 131 -5.88 -8.76 -1.21
N ARG A 132 -5.21 -8.71 -0.07
CA ARG A 132 -3.80 -9.08 0.10
C ARG A 132 -3.51 -9.51 1.53
N PRO A 133 -2.36 -10.20 1.80
CA PRO A 133 -1.97 -10.54 3.16
C PRO A 133 -1.76 -9.30 4.02
N TYR A 134 -2.17 -9.38 5.28
CA TYR A 134 -2.01 -8.33 6.27
C TYR A 134 -1.32 -8.89 7.52
N LEU A 135 -0.63 -8.04 8.26
CA LEU A 135 0.04 -8.39 9.50
C LEU A 135 -0.81 -7.98 10.71
N PRO A 136 -0.64 -8.63 11.88
CA PRO A 136 -1.44 -8.35 13.06
C PRO A 136 -1.36 -6.90 13.58
N ASN A 137 -0.27 -6.20 13.27
CA ASN A 137 -0.08 -4.80 13.64
C ASN A 137 -0.53 -3.79 12.58
N PHE A 138 -1.27 -4.26 11.55
CA PHE A 138 -1.87 -3.42 10.51
C PHE A 138 -3.39 -3.45 10.62
N GLU A 139 -4.01 -2.30 10.75
CA GLU A 139 -5.44 -2.17 10.96
C GLU A 139 -6.08 -1.16 10.01
N PHE A 140 -7.16 -1.55 9.37
CA PHE A 140 -7.97 -0.63 8.57
C PHE A 140 -8.90 0.20 9.46
N VAL A 141 -8.83 1.51 9.27
CA VAL A 141 -9.63 2.51 9.99
C VAL A 141 -10.26 3.52 9.01
N GLY A 142 -10.56 3.07 7.79
CA GLY A 142 -11.25 3.88 6.80
C GLY A 142 -12.57 4.41 7.31
N GLY A 143 -12.84 5.70 7.07
CA GLY A 143 -14.05 6.35 7.56
C GLY A 143 -13.98 6.88 9.00
N LEU A 144 -12.85 6.77 9.71
CA LEU A 144 -12.69 7.27 11.09
C LEU A 144 -13.02 8.77 11.25
N HIS A 145 -12.86 9.55 10.19
CA HIS A 145 -13.15 10.97 10.15
C HIS A 145 -14.60 11.29 9.73
N CYS A 146 -15.36 10.27 9.25
CA CYS A 146 -16.73 10.46 8.83
C CYS A 146 -17.64 10.76 10.01
N LYS A 147 -18.44 11.80 9.85
CA LYS A 147 -19.44 12.24 10.85
C LYS A 147 -20.81 12.30 10.17
N PRO A 148 -21.91 12.21 10.92
CA PRO A 148 -23.22 12.50 10.37
C PRO A 148 -23.24 13.84 9.63
N ALA A 149 -23.93 13.88 8.52
CA ALA A 149 -24.05 15.12 7.72
C ALA A 149 -24.66 16.23 8.58
N LYS A 150 -24.07 17.42 8.46
CA LYS A 150 -24.62 18.64 9.09
C LYS A 150 -25.45 19.38 8.04
N PRO A 151 -26.45 20.18 8.47
CA PRO A 151 -27.15 21.10 7.57
C PRO A 151 -26.15 21.98 6.81
N LEU A 152 -26.41 22.20 5.55
CA LEU A 152 -25.60 23.10 4.74
C LEU A 152 -25.79 24.57 5.18
N PRO A 153 -24.79 25.44 4.97
CA PRO A 153 -25.00 26.88 5.06
C PRO A 153 -26.14 27.31 4.12
N LYS A 154 -26.96 28.28 4.57
CA LYS A 154 -28.19 28.68 3.88
C LYS A 154 -28.01 28.97 2.39
N GLU A 155 -26.94 29.70 2.03
CA GLU A 155 -26.61 30.03 0.65
C GLU A 155 -26.31 28.80 -0.22
N ILE A 156 -25.59 27.82 0.36
CA ILE A 156 -25.27 26.56 -0.33
C ILE A 156 -26.53 25.70 -0.43
N GLU A 157 -27.36 25.65 0.61
CA GLU A 157 -28.63 24.92 0.60
C GLU A 157 -29.59 25.47 -0.46
N GLU A 158 -29.73 26.79 -0.56
CA GLU A 158 -30.52 27.44 -1.62
C GLU A 158 -30.01 27.11 -3.01
N PHE A 159 -28.67 27.10 -3.18
CA PHE A 159 -28.04 26.68 -4.43
C PHE A 159 -28.34 25.20 -4.77
N VAL A 160 -28.24 24.32 -3.77
CA VAL A 160 -28.55 22.88 -3.91
C VAL A 160 -30.01 22.68 -4.29
N GLN A 161 -30.94 23.31 -3.57
CA GLN A 161 -32.38 23.17 -3.83
C GLN A 161 -32.77 23.71 -5.20
N SER A 162 -32.05 24.72 -5.70
CA SER A 162 -32.29 25.28 -7.05
C SER A 162 -31.86 24.38 -8.21
N SER A 163 -31.24 23.22 -7.94
CA SER A 163 -30.85 22.23 -8.97
C SER A 163 -32.02 21.43 -9.52
N GLY A 164 -33.14 21.41 -8.81
CA GLY A 164 -34.35 20.69 -9.21
C GLY A 164 -34.10 19.18 -9.40
N LYS A 165 -34.73 18.59 -10.41
CA LYS A 165 -34.65 17.13 -10.69
C LYS A 165 -33.28 16.67 -11.21
N ASP A 166 -32.51 17.57 -11.80
CA ASP A 166 -31.24 17.23 -12.44
C ASP A 166 -30.11 17.04 -11.43
N GLY A 167 -30.27 17.59 -10.20
CA GLY A 167 -29.33 17.38 -9.11
C GLY A 167 -28.02 18.15 -9.27
N ILE A 168 -27.01 17.71 -8.51
CA ILE A 168 -25.71 18.38 -8.40
C ILE A 168 -24.59 17.43 -8.73
N VAL A 169 -23.59 17.92 -9.43
CA VAL A 169 -22.28 17.30 -9.66
C VAL A 169 -21.22 18.07 -8.86
N VAL A 170 -20.56 17.45 -7.87
CA VAL A 170 -19.50 18.06 -7.04
C VAL A 170 -18.15 17.88 -7.73
N PHE A 171 -17.40 18.91 -8.01
CA PHE A 171 -16.02 18.84 -8.52
C PHE A 171 -15.02 19.23 -7.44
N SER A 172 -14.08 18.34 -7.13
CA SER A 172 -13.03 18.58 -6.15
C SER A 172 -11.72 17.93 -6.58
N LEU A 173 -10.63 18.66 -6.54
CA LEU A 173 -9.27 18.16 -6.76
C LEU A 173 -8.53 17.88 -5.44
N GLY A 174 -9.25 17.90 -4.32
CA GLY A 174 -8.69 17.78 -2.99
C GLY A 174 -7.89 19.00 -2.55
N SER A 175 -7.13 18.87 -1.48
CA SER A 175 -6.36 19.98 -0.88
C SER A 175 -4.95 20.14 -1.44
N ILE A 176 -4.46 19.18 -2.24
CA ILE A 176 -3.08 19.20 -2.76
C ILE A 176 -2.99 20.08 -4.00
N ILE A 177 -3.98 20.03 -4.88
CA ILE A 177 -4.03 20.85 -6.08
C ILE A 177 -4.71 22.17 -5.73
N GLN A 178 -3.91 23.19 -5.45
CA GLN A 178 -4.42 24.52 -5.07
C GLN A 178 -4.67 25.42 -6.27
N ASN A 179 -3.90 25.25 -7.34
CA ASN A 179 -4.01 26.08 -8.56
C ASN A 179 -4.14 25.20 -9.80
N LEU A 180 -5.15 25.43 -10.60
CA LEU A 180 -5.27 24.95 -11.97
C LEU A 180 -4.70 25.98 -12.92
N THR A 181 -4.07 25.52 -14.01
CA THR A 181 -3.78 26.41 -15.13
C THR A 181 -5.10 26.89 -15.74
N GLU A 182 -5.11 28.10 -16.28
CA GLU A 182 -6.28 28.67 -16.93
C GLU A 182 -6.82 27.76 -18.04
N GLU A 183 -5.92 27.17 -18.82
CA GLU A 183 -6.26 26.20 -19.86
C GLU A 183 -7.06 25.01 -19.30
N LYS A 184 -6.59 24.38 -18.21
CA LYS A 184 -7.27 23.26 -17.56
C LYS A 184 -8.58 23.68 -16.91
N GLY A 185 -8.60 24.86 -16.29
CA GLY A 185 -9.82 25.43 -15.73
C GLY A 185 -10.90 25.63 -16.79
N ASN A 186 -10.55 26.25 -17.94
CA ASN A 186 -11.45 26.45 -19.05
C ASN A 186 -11.91 25.15 -19.71
N LEU A 187 -11.03 24.16 -19.83
CA LEU A 187 -11.38 22.83 -20.34
C LEU A 187 -12.47 22.19 -19.47
N ILE A 188 -12.26 22.18 -18.15
CA ILE A 188 -13.20 21.61 -17.19
C ILE A 188 -14.52 22.39 -17.23
N ALA A 189 -14.48 23.72 -17.16
CA ALA A 189 -15.65 24.54 -17.18
C ALA A 189 -16.48 24.36 -18.49
N SER A 190 -15.81 24.21 -19.63
CA SER A 190 -16.50 23.98 -20.91
C SER A 190 -17.16 22.60 -20.99
N ALA A 191 -16.60 21.58 -20.37
CA ALA A 191 -17.24 20.26 -20.26
C ALA A 191 -18.47 20.33 -19.36
N LEU A 192 -18.32 20.96 -18.22
CA LEU A 192 -19.34 21.09 -17.20
C LEU A 192 -20.53 21.95 -17.70
N ALA A 193 -20.30 22.98 -18.47
CA ALA A 193 -21.36 23.79 -19.04
C ALA A 193 -22.32 23.05 -20.00
N GLN A 194 -21.99 21.82 -20.40
CA GLN A 194 -22.78 21.03 -21.36
C GLN A 194 -23.66 19.97 -20.69
N ILE A 195 -23.72 19.93 -19.36
CA ILE A 195 -24.65 19.07 -18.62
C ILE A 195 -25.68 19.88 -17.85
N PRO A 196 -26.91 19.35 -17.65
CA PRO A 196 -27.99 20.08 -16.98
C PRO A 196 -27.82 20.17 -15.45
N GLN A 197 -26.97 19.33 -14.89
CA GLN A 197 -26.69 19.27 -13.44
C GLN A 197 -25.90 20.50 -12.98
N LYS A 198 -26.05 20.86 -11.71
CA LYS A 198 -25.13 21.75 -11.01
C LYS A 198 -23.98 20.93 -10.41
N PHE A 199 -22.76 21.44 -10.37
CA PHE A 199 -21.53 20.62 -10.33
C PHE A 199 -21.03 20.09 -9.00
N LEU A 200 -20.41 18.86 -9.07
CA LEU A 200 -19.38 18.32 -8.13
C LEU A 200 -18.78 16.97 -8.59
N VAL A 201 -17.47 16.73 -8.70
CA VAL A 201 -16.81 15.49 -9.20
C VAL A 201 -16.08 14.73 -8.11
N ILE A 202 -16.12 13.39 -8.10
CA ILE A 202 -15.33 12.50 -7.22
C ILE A 202 -14.69 11.35 -8.00
N ILE A 203 -13.45 10.95 -7.62
CA ILE A 203 -12.52 10.07 -8.33
C ILE A 203 -12.60 8.59 -7.89
N ASP A 204 -12.22 7.71 -8.78
CA ASP A 204 -12.42 6.34 -9.13
C ASP A 204 -11.68 5.20 -8.39
N LYS A 205 -12.25 3.96 -8.33
CA LYS A 205 -11.53 2.72 -8.67
C LYS A 205 -12.32 1.40 -8.81
N ILE A 206 -13.60 1.28 -8.52
CA ILE A 206 -14.27 -0.04 -8.40
C ILE A 206 -15.59 -0.10 -9.20
N GLY A 207 -15.53 0.26 -10.48
CA GLY A 207 -16.74 0.30 -11.32
C GLY A 207 -17.78 1.34 -10.87
N ALA A 208 -17.37 2.26 -10.02
CA ALA A 208 -18.19 3.34 -9.47
C ALA A 208 -17.86 4.69 -10.11
N ALA A 209 -16.90 4.71 -11.03
CA ALA A 209 -16.44 5.93 -11.70
C ALA A 209 -15.86 5.64 -13.09
N VAL A 210 -15.59 6.69 -13.86
CA VAL A 210 -14.89 6.63 -15.15
C VAL A 210 -13.54 7.30 -15.01
N GLU A 211 -12.48 6.63 -15.43
CA GLU A 211 -11.12 7.18 -15.41
C GLU A 211 -10.93 8.17 -16.56
N VAL A 212 -10.42 9.37 -16.23
CA VAL A 212 -10.03 10.39 -17.20
C VAL A 212 -8.62 10.88 -16.88
N ASN A 213 -7.71 10.78 -17.86
CA ASN A 213 -6.34 11.23 -17.70
C ASN A 213 -6.24 12.75 -17.73
N MET A 214 -5.96 13.38 -16.58
CA MET A 214 -5.87 14.84 -16.42
C MET A 214 -4.83 15.53 -17.31
N HIS A 215 -3.81 14.82 -17.79
CA HIS A 215 -2.76 15.41 -18.63
C HIS A 215 -3.17 15.48 -20.12
N THR A 216 -3.93 14.49 -20.59
CA THR A 216 -4.27 14.32 -22.01
C THR A 216 -5.74 14.52 -22.34
N MET A 217 -6.63 14.62 -21.32
CA MET A 217 -8.07 14.73 -21.54
C MET A 217 -8.45 15.98 -22.30
N THR A 218 -9.46 15.84 -23.16
CA THR A 218 -10.18 16.94 -23.80
C THR A 218 -11.48 17.23 -23.05
N SER A 219 -12.09 18.38 -23.35
CA SER A 219 -13.43 18.71 -22.83
C SER A 219 -14.49 17.66 -23.25
N ALA A 220 -14.35 17.07 -24.45
CA ALA A 220 -15.24 16.03 -24.94
C ALA A 220 -15.08 14.72 -24.14
N ASP A 221 -13.86 14.35 -23.78
CA ASP A 221 -13.59 13.14 -22.96
C ASP A 221 -14.22 13.28 -21.58
N LEU A 222 -14.00 14.42 -20.93
CA LEU A 222 -14.61 14.71 -19.63
C LEU A 222 -16.14 14.71 -19.70
N LEU A 223 -16.73 15.36 -20.73
CA LEU A 223 -18.17 15.37 -20.93
C LEU A 223 -18.74 13.95 -21.14
N LYS A 224 -18.06 13.13 -21.94
CA LYS A 224 -18.44 11.73 -22.15
C LYS A 224 -18.41 10.95 -20.83
N ALA A 225 -17.35 11.09 -20.04
CA ALA A 225 -17.23 10.44 -18.74
C ALA A 225 -18.36 10.86 -17.79
N LEU A 226 -18.65 12.16 -17.67
CA LEU A 226 -19.74 12.69 -16.87
C LEU A 226 -21.10 12.12 -17.29
N ARG A 227 -21.42 12.15 -18.58
CA ARG A 227 -22.68 11.60 -19.10
C ARG A 227 -22.81 10.09 -18.85
N THR A 228 -21.70 9.34 -18.93
CA THR A 228 -21.69 7.90 -18.63
C THR A 228 -22.07 7.67 -17.18
N VAL A 229 -21.40 8.32 -16.23
CA VAL A 229 -21.67 8.14 -14.79
C VAL A 229 -23.07 8.61 -14.40
N ILE A 230 -23.57 9.72 -14.98
CA ILE A 230 -24.88 10.29 -14.64
C ILE A 230 -26.03 9.44 -15.19
N ASN A 231 -25.89 8.95 -16.42
CA ASN A 231 -26.99 8.28 -17.14
C ASN A 231 -27.01 6.76 -16.93
N ASP A 232 -25.92 6.13 -16.51
CA ASP A 232 -25.87 4.70 -16.22
C ASP A 232 -26.08 4.46 -14.74
N PRO A 233 -27.23 3.88 -14.33
CA PRO A 233 -27.58 3.64 -12.93
C PRO A 233 -26.64 2.65 -12.24
N SER A 234 -25.91 1.83 -12.99
CA SER A 234 -24.98 0.84 -12.42
C SER A 234 -23.88 1.48 -11.54
N TYR A 235 -23.42 2.67 -11.89
CA TYR A 235 -22.44 3.41 -11.07
C TYR A 235 -23.00 3.75 -9.69
N LYS A 236 -24.23 4.26 -9.64
CA LYS A 236 -24.89 4.55 -8.35
C LYS A 236 -25.13 3.28 -7.54
N GLU A 237 -25.59 2.21 -8.18
CA GLU A 237 -25.83 0.92 -7.51
C GLU A 237 -24.53 0.36 -6.91
N ASN A 238 -23.43 0.41 -7.67
CA ASN A 238 -22.12 -0.03 -7.22
C ASN A 238 -21.63 0.80 -6.02
N VAL A 239 -21.68 2.14 -6.10
CA VAL A 239 -21.30 3.02 -4.97
C VAL A 239 -22.15 2.72 -3.74
N MET A 240 -23.47 2.56 -3.89
CA MET A 240 -24.36 2.25 -2.78
C MET A 240 -24.09 0.86 -2.18
N ARG A 241 -23.71 -0.12 -2.99
CA ARG A 241 -23.27 -1.43 -2.53
C ARG A 241 -21.99 -1.32 -1.70
N LEU A 242 -20.98 -0.63 -2.22
CA LEU A 242 -19.71 -0.41 -1.51
C LEU A 242 -19.91 0.37 -0.22
N SER A 243 -20.77 1.41 -0.22
CA SER A 243 -21.12 2.15 0.97
C SER A 243 -21.74 1.27 2.05
N ARG A 244 -22.65 0.34 1.68
CA ARG A 244 -23.20 -0.62 2.65
C ARG A 244 -22.12 -1.50 3.26
N ILE A 245 -21.22 -2.05 2.43
CA ILE A 245 -20.08 -2.86 2.90
C ILE A 245 -19.20 -2.04 3.85
N HIS A 246 -18.89 -0.80 3.49
CA HIS A 246 -18.05 0.08 4.30
C HIS A 246 -18.66 0.38 5.68
N HIS A 247 -19.98 0.53 5.74
CA HIS A 247 -20.69 0.78 7.00
C HIS A 247 -20.93 -0.48 7.85
N ASP A 248 -20.90 -1.66 7.23
CA ASP A 248 -21.13 -2.96 7.88
C ASP A 248 -19.83 -3.55 8.45
N GLN A 249 -19.12 -2.74 9.22
CA GLN A 249 -17.90 -3.15 9.93
C GLN A 249 -18.24 -3.57 11.36
N PRO A 250 -17.62 -4.65 11.89
CA PRO A 250 -17.91 -5.18 13.23
C PRO A 250 -17.57 -4.19 14.34
N VAL A 251 -16.64 -3.27 14.10
CA VAL A 251 -16.25 -2.19 15.00
C VAL A 251 -16.14 -0.91 14.18
N LYS A 252 -16.69 0.18 14.70
CA LYS A 252 -16.58 1.48 14.02
C LYS A 252 -15.13 1.88 13.85
N PRO A 253 -14.74 2.45 12.70
CA PRO A 253 -13.34 2.79 12.41
C PRO A 253 -12.68 3.69 13.46
N LEU A 254 -13.41 4.67 13.98
CA LEU A 254 -12.88 5.55 15.03
C LEU A 254 -12.64 4.78 16.34
N ASP A 255 -13.59 3.94 16.75
CA ASP A 255 -13.46 3.16 17.99
C ASP A 255 -12.31 2.16 17.88
N ARG A 256 -12.11 1.55 16.70
CA ARG A 256 -10.95 0.68 16.40
C ARG A 256 -9.64 1.45 16.52
N ALA A 257 -9.56 2.65 15.93
CA ALA A 257 -8.34 3.47 16.00
C ALA A 257 -8.03 3.85 17.44
N VAL A 258 -9.03 4.32 18.19
CA VAL A 258 -8.90 4.69 19.62
C VAL A 258 -8.46 3.48 20.44
N PHE A 259 -9.10 2.32 20.25
CA PHE A 259 -8.73 1.10 20.96
C PHE A 259 -7.23 0.78 20.83
N TRP A 260 -6.69 0.81 19.59
CA TRP A 260 -5.30 0.48 19.36
C TRP A 260 -4.32 1.53 19.89
N ILE A 261 -4.67 2.81 19.79
CA ILE A 261 -3.86 3.90 20.38
C ILE A 261 -3.80 3.73 21.90
N GLU A 262 -4.94 3.55 22.55
CA GLU A 262 -5.01 3.33 24.00
C GLU A 262 -4.35 2.01 24.42
N PHE A 263 -4.43 0.96 23.59
CA PHE A 263 -3.72 -0.30 23.83
C PHE A 263 -2.21 -0.06 23.92
N VAL A 264 -1.64 0.69 22.95
CA VAL A 264 -0.22 1.04 22.95
C VAL A 264 0.14 1.88 24.18
N MET A 265 -0.70 2.81 24.59
CA MET A 265 -0.52 3.61 25.81
C MET A 265 -0.51 2.73 27.06
N ARG A 266 -1.52 1.87 27.23
CA ARG A 266 -1.68 1.00 28.41
C ARG A 266 -0.55 -0.02 28.56
N HIS A 267 -0.13 -0.62 27.44
CA HIS A 267 0.86 -1.71 27.44
C HIS A 267 2.28 -1.24 27.09
N LYS A 268 2.46 0.08 26.88
CA LYS A 268 3.74 0.69 26.49
C LYS A 268 4.31 0.06 25.21
N GLY A 269 3.41 -0.29 24.29
CA GLY A 269 3.71 -0.86 22.99
C GLY A 269 2.84 -2.07 22.62
N ALA A 270 3.08 -2.61 21.41
CA ALA A 270 2.41 -3.80 20.87
C ALA A 270 3.42 -4.77 20.21
N LYS A 271 4.62 -4.89 20.78
CA LYS A 271 5.77 -5.64 20.20
C LYS A 271 5.46 -7.08 19.85
N HIS A 272 4.50 -7.72 20.56
CA HIS A 272 4.06 -9.10 20.29
C HIS A 272 3.33 -9.25 18.95
N LEU A 273 2.84 -8.16 18.34
CA LEU A 273 2.20 -8.15 17.04
C LEU A 273 3.21 -7.97 15.89
N ARG A 274 4.45 -7.56 16.22
CA ARG A 274 5.48 -7.29 15.23
C ARG A 274 6.04 -8.61 14.68
N PRO A 275 6.06 -8.82 13.35
CA PRO A 275 6.56 -10.07 12.79
C PRO A 275 8.07 -10.21 12.96
N ALA A 276 8.56 -11.44 13.14
CA ALA A 276 9.97 -11.77 13.22
C ALA A 276 10.76 -11.37 11.94
N ALA A 277 10.07 -11.12 10.85
CA ALA A 277 10.64 -10.64 9.58
C ALA A 277 11.47 -9.36 9.72
N HIS A 278 11.20 -8.53 10.73
CA HIS A 278 12.02 -7.34 11.03
C HIS A 278 13.45 -7.67 11.48
N ASN A 279 13.69 -8.88 11.98
CA ASN A 279 15.00 -9.33 12.44
C ASN A 279 15.77 -10.12 11.37
N LEU A 280 15.18 -10.31 10.18
CA LEU A 280 15.77 -11.08 9.09
C LEU A 280 16.43 -10.14 8.07
N THR A 281 17.56 -10.58 7.55
CA THR A 281 18.15 -9.98 6.34
C THR A 281 17.27 -10.28 5.13
N TRP A 282 17.45 -9.53 4.03
CA TRP A 282 16.71 -9.78 2.78
C TRP A 282 16.88 -11.22 2.27
N VAL A 283 18.09 -11.78 2.38
CA VAL A 283 18.40 -13.16 2.00
C VAL A 283 17.60 -14.17 2.85
N GLN A 284 17.57 -13.97 4.15
CA GLN A 284 16.81 -14.82 5.09
C GLN A 284 15.30 -14.68 4.93
N TYR A 285 14.81 -13.45 4.70
CA TYR A 285 13.40 -13.20 4.47
C TYR A 285 12.86 -13.96 3.24
N HIS A 286 13.67 -14.08 2.19
CA HIS A 286 13.34 -14.85 1.00
C HIS A 286 13.82 -16.30 1.05
N SER A 287 14.35 -16.76 2.17
CA SER A 287 14.89 -18.12 2.38
C SER A 287 15.93 -18.54 1.33
N LEU A 288 16.66 -17.58 0.76
CA LEU A 288 17.67 -17.86 -0.29
C LEU A 288 18.85 -18.66 0.27
N ASP A 289 19.23 -18.45 1.50
CA ASP A 289 20.21 -19.23 2.25
C ASP A 289 19.81 -20.71 2.31
N VAL A 290 18.54 -20.98 2.65
CA VAL A 290 17.97 -22.34 2.69
C VAL A 290 17.93 -22.95 1.29
N ILE A 291 17.48 -22.20 0.28
CA ILE A 291 17.40 -22.66 -1.11
C ILE A 291 18.80 -23.03 -1.62
N VAL A 292 19.80 -22.18 -1.40
CA VAL A 292 21.19 -22.46 -1.81
C VAL A 292 21.73 -23.69 -1.11
N PHE A 293 21.47 -23.85 0.20
CA PHE A 293 21.86 -25.04 0.94
C PHE A 293 21.23 -26.32 0.37
N LEU A 294 19.91 -26.31 0.13
CA LEU A 294 19.22 -27.47 -0.45
C LEU A 294 19.72 -27.83 -1.85
N LEU A 295 19.99 -26.83 -2.68
CA LEU A 295 20.58 -27.05 -4.01
C LEU A 295 21.98 -27.64 -3.92
N ALA A 296 22.82 -27.19 -2.99
CA ALA A 296 24.13 -27.75 -2.75
C ALA A 296 24.05 -29.22 -2.25
N CYS A 297 23.12 -29.53 -1.36
CA CYS A 297 22.87 -30.90 -0.92
C CYS A 297 22.42 -31.79 -2.09
N ALA A 298 21.49 -31.33 -2.92
CA ALA A 298 21.01 -32.08 -4.08
C ALA A 298 22.14 -32.32 -5.10
N ALA A 299 22.93 -31.29 -5.42
CA ALA A 299 24.07 -31.42 -6.30
C ALA A 299 25.12 -32.41 -5.76
N SER A 300 25.39 -32.36 -4.46
CA SER A 300 26.32 -33.30 -3.79
C SER A 300 25.81 -34.75 -3.86
N ALA A 301 24.50 -34.94 -3.61
CA ALA A 301 23.89 -36.27 -3.71
C ALA A 301 23.97 -36.84 -5.13
N ILE A 302 23.62 -36.01 -6.15
CA ILE A 302 23.71 -36.38 -7.57
C ILE A 302 25.14 -36.73 -7.93
N PHE A 303 26.11 -35.92 -7.50
CA PHE A 303 27.54 -36.19 -7.72
C PHE A 303 27.97 -37.50 -7.14
N LEU A 304 27.63 -37.82 -5.86
CA LEU A 304 27.94 -39.05 -5.21
C LEU A 304 27.32 -40.29 -5.90
N ILE A 305 26.01 -40.17 -6.26
CA ILE A 305 25.32 -41.25 -6.99
C ILE A 305 25.99 -41.51 -8.33
N THR A 306 26.31 -40.45 -9.08
CA THR A 306 27.00 -40.56 -10.36
C THR A 306 28.37 -41.23 -10.25
N LYS A 307 29.16 -40.83 -9.22
CA LYS A 307 30.45 -41.47 -8.93
C LYS A 307 30.32 -42.96 -8.55
N CYS A 308 29.34 -43.30 -7.69
CA CYS A 308 29.04 -44.67 -7.33
C CYS A 308 28.61 -45.52 -8.54
N CYS A 309 27.73 -45.01 -9.36
CA CYS A 309 27.30 -45.70 -10.58
C CYS A 309 28.48 -45.92 -11.54
N LEU A 310 29.29 -44.88 -11.80
CA LEU A 310 30.50 -45.03 -12.67
C LEU A 310 31.51 -46.02 -12.08
N PHE A 311 31.73 -45.99 -10.77
CA PHE A 311 32.61 -46.95 -10.09
C PHE A 311 32.11 -48.38 -10.25
N SER A 312 30.81 -48.61 -10.00
CA SER A 312 30.16 -49.92 -10.15
C SER A 312 30.25 -50.41 -11.60
N CYS A 313 29.93 -49.58 -12.60
CA CYS A 313 30.03 -49.93 -13.99
C CYS A 313 31.47 -50.30 -14.39
N ARG A 314 32.49 -49.57 -13.91
CA ARG A 314 33.89 -49.87 -14.15
C ARG A 314 34.31 -51.20 -13.53
N LYS A 315 33.82 -51.53 -12.31
CA LYS A 315 34.13 -52.77 -11.59
C LYS A 315 33.53 -53.98 -12.33
N PHE A 316 32.24 -53.90 -12.68
CA PHE A 316 31.52 -54.98 -13.38
C PHE A 316 32.00 -55.14 -14.83
N GLY A 317 32.34 -54.05 -15.54
CA GLY A 317 32.88 -54.11 -16.87
C GLY A 317 34.27 -54.74 -16.96
N LYS A 318 35.10 -54.64 -15.88
CA LYS A 318 36.38 -55.33 -15.80
C LYS A 318 36.21 -56.84 -15.53
N THR A 319 35.23 -57.23 -14.75
CA THR A 319 34.94 -58.66 -14.39
C THR A 319 34.39 -59.41 -15.61
N GLY A 320 33.57 -58.80 -16.45
CA GLY A 320 33.03 -59.38 -17.69
C GLY A 320 34.12 -59.63 -18.79
N LYS A 321 35.17 -58.78 -18.83
CA LYS A 321 36.32 -59.00 -19.77
C LYS A 321 37.27 -60.09 -19.32
N ARG A 322 37.33 -60.44 -18.03
CA ARG A 322 38.18 -61.53 -17.53
C ARG A 322 37.54 -62.90 -17.78
N LYS A 323 36.21 -63.05 -17.75
CA LYS A 323 35.47 -64.26 -18.06
C LYS A 323 35.42 -64.65 -19.57
N LYS A 324 35.78 -63.75 -20.44
CA LYS A 324 35.85 -64.00 -21.90
C LYS A 324 37.27 -64.36 -22.40
N ARG A 325 38.26 -64.52 -21.52
CA ARG A 325 39.66 -64.86 -21.83
C ARG A 325 40.11 -66.20 -21.23
N GLU A 326 39.17 -66.92 -20.58
CA GLU A 326 39.29 -68.31 -20.24
C GLU A 326 38.36 -69.12 -21.17
#